data_82f14f1ecdddc72739d95bd10ccb6b6d
#
_entry.id   82f14f1ecdddc72739d95bd10ccb6b6d
#
_cell.length_a   1.000
_cell.length_b   1.000
_cell.length_c   1.000
_cell.angle_alpha   90.00
_cell.angle_beta   90.00
_cell.angle_gamma   90.00
#
_symmetry.space_group_name_H-M   'P 1'
#
loop_
_entity.id
_entity.type
_entity.pdbx_description
1 polymer ?
#
loop_
_entity_poly.entity_id
_entity_poly.type
_entity_poly.pdbx_seq_one_letter_code
_entity_poly.pdbx_strand_id
1 'polypeptide(L)'
;MRPRVISPTKRLITLAAILLSCGDMPGEQLSFLKGVTVSCQTWGIEWQTPEMAKTLDELKSLGANSVAIHPYAQIENDGHVLFRSINSNRHIIVPLDWARERGMSVMLIPHIGYWGSKFLWRGEINFQSAEEWNRFFTDYEDWIVQMAKIAEDHGVAIFCVGLEFSYAQKYDQRWRKIIASVRKVYHGKLTYGGNWDSFQEVTFWDALDYIGVLAYFPLTKTPNPSAAEIAAAWDKRCAELARFSRQNGGKQFIFVEIGYNESAHAAAEPWGFKTGGENAAEIQQRCIEVALSLPAKHSVLAGMYWWKWFPELPHDEEENYRLQTPAIKALIAKHWR
;
A
#
# COMPACT_ATOMS: atom_id res chain seq x y z
N MET A 1 -35.94 84.32 2.40
CA MET A 1 -35.22 83.11 2.92
C MET A 1 -35.26 82.04 1.90
N ARG A 2 -34.13 81.65 1.29
CA ARG A 2 -34.03 80.55 0.33
C ARG A 2 -33.25 79.45 0.99
N PRO A 3 -33.66 78.20 0.90
CA PRO A 3 -32.94 77.05 1.48
C PRO A 3 -31.73 76.67 0.59
N ARG A 4 -30.61 76.39 1.27
CA ARG A 4 -29.38 75.87 0.65
C ARG A 4 -29.52 74.46 0.24
N VAL A 5 -29.20 74.16 -1.02
CA VAL A 5 -29.08 72.83 -1.56
C VAL A 5 -27.70 72.27 -1.21
N ILE A 6 -27.63 71.12 -0.52
CA ILE A 6 -26.40 70.40 -0.20
C ILE A 6 -26.19 69.34 -1.29
N SER A 7 -25.05 69.48 -1.99
CA SER A 7 -24.60 68.53 -3.02
C SER A 7 -24.04 67.22 -2.40
N PRO A 8 -24.35 66.04 -2.90
CA PRO A 8 -23.76 64.80 -2.41
C PRO A 8 -22.37 64.53 -3.02
N THR A 9 -21.39 64.42 -2.17
CA THR A 9 -20.01 64.04 -2.51
C THR A 9 -19.97 62.56 -2.93
N LYS A 10 -19.63 62.29 -4.19
CA LYS A 10 -19.35 60.96 -4.71
C LYS A 10 -18.06 60.43 -4.10
N ARG A 11 -18.13 59.42 -3.22
CA ARG A 11 -16.96 58.64 -2.83
C ARG A 11 -16.66 57.63 -3.92
N LEU A 12 -15.52 57.80 -4.59
CA LEU A 12 -14.93 56.71 -5.44
C LEU A 12 -14.43 55.62 -4.53
N ILE A 13 -15.02 54.44 -4.65
CA ILE A 13 -14.47 53.20 -4.07
C ILE A 13 -13.53 52.64 -5.13
N THR A 14 -12.23 52.74 -4.89
CA THR A 14 -11.20 52.07 -5.70
C THR A 14 -11.17 50.59 -5.29
N LEU A 15 -11.72 49.71 -6.13
CA LEU A 15 -11.53 48.26 -5.98
C LEU A 15 -10.07 47.96 -6.38
N ALA A 16 -9.23 47.69 -5.41
CA ALA A 16 -7.93 47.08 -5.65
C ALA A 16 -8.16 45.58 -5.93
N ALA A 17 -8.02 45.19 -7.19
CA ALA A 17 -7.97 43.78 -7.59
C ALA A 17 -6.64 43.21 -7.08
N ILE A 18 -6.71 42.39 -6.02
CA ILE A 18 -5.59 41.54 -5.59
C ILE A 18 -5.53 40.39 -6.58
N LEU A 19 -4.64 40.46 -7.55
CA LEU A 19 -4.20 39.34 -8.34
C LEU A 19 -3.40 38.41 -7.41
N LEU A 20 -4.07 37.42 -6.85
CA LEU A 20 -3.39 36.25 -6.27
C LEU A 20 -2.70 35.52 -7.43
N SER A 21 -1.39 35.74 -7.57
CA SER A 21 -0.55 34.90 -8.37
C SER A 21 -0.61 33.48 -7.74
N CYS A 22 -1.24 32.54 -8.42
CA CYS A 22 -0.97 31.11 -8.19
C CYS A 22 0.50 30.89 -8.53
N GLY A 23 1.39 31.13 -7.59
CA GLY A 23 2.72 30.57 -7.62
C GLY A 23 2.57 29.06 -7.47
N ASP A 24 3.11 28.30 -8.41
CA ASP A 24 3.32 26.86 -8.25
C ASP A 24 4.06 26.66 -6.92
N MET A 25 3.31 26.19 -5.91
CA MET A 25 3.93 25.70 -4.69
C MET A 25 4.83 24.54 -5.13
N PRO A 26 6.12 24.54 -4.82
CA PRO A 26 6.96 23.39 -5.08
C PRO A 26 6.28 22.21 -4.38
N GLY A 27 5.90 21.17 -5.15
CA GLY A 27 5.22 20.02 -4.63
C GLY A 27 6.00 19.52 -3.41
N GLU A 28 5.32 19.51 -2.26
CA GLU A 28 5.89 19.01 -1.01
C GLU A 28 6.31 17.56 -1.30
N GLN A 29 7.63 17.35 -1.38
CA GLN A 29 8.18 16.03 -1.62
C GLN A 29 7.79 15.20 -0.39
N LEU A 30 6.77 14.33 -0.56
CA LEU A 30 6.31 13.49 0.52
C LEU A 30 7.52 12.78 1.13
N SER A 31 7.69 12.92 2.43
CA SER A 31 8.72 12.19 3.16
C SER A 31 8.54 10.70 2.88
N PHE A 32 9.65 9.96 2.79
CA PHE A 32 9.61 8.52 2.55
C PHE A 32 8.61 7.82 3.48
N LEU A 33 7.72 7.00 2.91
CA LEU A 33 6.69 6.30 3.68
C LEU A 33 7.29 5.07 4.36
N LYS A 34 7.48 5.19 5.66
CA LYS A 34 7.93 4.15 6.58
C LYS A 34 6.70 3.36 7.04
N GLY A 35 6.23 2.45 6.20
CA GLY A 35 4.95 1.78 6.33
C GLY A 35 5.03 0.39 6.92
N VAL A 36 3.98 0.00 7.64
CA VAL A 36 3.77 -1.37 8.12
C VAL A 36 2.34 -1.79 7.80
N THR A 37 2.17 -2.98 7.24
CA THR A 37 0.85 -3.57 7.02
C THR A 37 0.38 -4.23 8.31
N VAL A 38 -0.75 -3.74 8.84
CA VAL A 38 -1.40 -4.35 10.01
C VAL A 38 -2.40 -5.38 9.52
N SER A 39 -2.02 -6.65 9.67
CA SER A 39 -2.80 -7.80 9.23
C SER A 39 -3.84 -8.21 10.28
N CYS A 40 -4.66 -9.19 9.93
CA CYS A 40 -5.68 -9.76 10.79
C CYS A 40 -5.75 -11.28 10.58
N GLN A 41 -6.29 -11.99 11.56
CA GLN A 41 -6.59 -13.43 11.48
C GLN A 41 -8.02 -13.70 11.06
N THR A 42 -8.87 -12.68 11.08
CA THR A 42 -10.27 -12.73 10.68
C THR A 42 -10.50 -11.84 9.44
N TRP A 43 -11.70 -11.36 9.29
CA TRP A 43 -12.05 -10.37 8.24
C TRP A 43 -11.78 -8.91 8.66
N GLY A 44 -10.86 -8.69 9.62
CA GLY A 44 -10.48 -7.39 10.12
C GLY A 44 -11.22 -6.93 11.39
N ILE A 45 -11.92 -7.85 12.08
CA ILE A 45 -12.64 -7.50 13.32
C ILE A 45 -11.64 -6.96 14.37
N GLU A 46 -10.42 -7.45 14.40
CA GLU A 46 -9.34 -7.03 15.32
C GLU A 46 -8.97 -5.56 15.16
N TRP A 47 -9.14 -4.99 13.97
CA TRP A 47 -8.75 -3.61 13.70
C TRP A 47 -9.61 -2.56 14.41
N GLN A 48 -10.76 -2.97 14.96
CA GLN A 48 -11.61 -2.07 15.76
C GLN A 48 -11.49 -2.28 17.28
N THR A 49 -10.49 -3.06 17.72
CA THR A 49 -10.25 -3.36 19.14
C THR A 49 -9.22 -2.39 19.76
N PRO A 50 -9.20 -2.27 21.11
CA PRO A 50 -8.19 -1.45 21.79
C PRO A 50 -6.73 -1.88 21.47
N GLU A 51 -6.52 -3.14 21.12
CA GLU A 51 -5.21 -3.69 20.76
C GLU A 51 -4.69 -3.06 19.45
N MET A 52 -5.59 -2.75 18.51
CA MET A 52 -5.22 -1.99 17.31
C MET A 52 -4.70 -0.59 17.65
N ALA A 53 -5.34 0.11 18.59
CA ALA A 53 -4.87 1.41 19.03
C ALA A 53 -3.47 1.33 19.65
N LYS A 54 -3.22 0.33 20.50
CA LYS A 54 -1.88 0.06 21.08
C LYS A 54 -0.85 -0.26 20.01
N THR A 55 -1.24 -1.05 19.00
CA THR A 55 -0.38 -1.38 17.85
C THR A 55 0.03 -0.12 17.09
N LEU A 56 -0.88 0.79 16.82
CA LEU A 56 -0.56 2.05 16.15
C LEU A 56 0.39 2.91 16.98
N ASP A 57 0.19 2.96 18.32
CA ASP A 57 1.10 3.67 19.23
C ASP A 57 2.50 3.03 19.23
N GLU A 58 2.58 1.70 19.26
CA GLU A 58 3.85 0.97 19.18
C GLU A 58 4.57 1.26 17.86
N LEU A 59 3.90 1.10 16.71
CA LEU A 59 4.47 1.35 15.38
C LEU A 59 4.99 2.79 15.27
N LYS A 60 4.21 3.77 15.71
CA LYS A 60 4.64 5.17 15.76
C LYS A 60 5.88 5.35 16.63
N SER A 61 5.93 4.68 17.78
CA SER A 61 7.09 4.72 18.68
C SER A 61 8.35 4.12 18.07
N LEU A 62 8.22 3.20 17.11
CA LEU A 62 9.33 2.62 16.34
C LEU A 62 9.77 3.52 15.16
N GLY A 63 9.05 4.61 14.90
CA GLY A 63 9.36 5.56 13.83
C GLY A 63 8.57 5.35 12.53
N ALA A 64 7.57 4.45 12.52
CA ALA A 64 6.65 4.35 11.39
C ALA A 64 5.83 5.65 11.23
N ASN A 65 5.66 6.13 10.01
CA ASN A 65 4.83 7.29 9.66
C ASN A 65 3.62 6.92 8.82
N SER A 66 3.49 5.64 8.46
CA SER A 66 2.39 5.13 7.65
C SER A 66 2.01 3.71 8.06
N VAL A 67 0.74 3.35 7.85
CA VAL A 67 0.25 1.97 7.98
C VAL A 67 -0.57 1.57 6.77
N ALA A 68 -0.63 0.27 6.47
CA ALA A 68 -1.53 -0.28 5.48
C ALA A 68 -2.60 -1.15 6.15
N ILE A 69 -3.84 -1.02 5.68
CA ILE A 69 -5.01 -1.81 6.08
C ILE A 69 -5.56 -2.49 4.84
N HIS A 70 -5.92 -3.77 4.95
CA HIS A 70 -6.28 -4.59 3.80
C HIS A 70 -7.64 -5.30 3.97
N PRO A 71 -8.77 -4.57 3.80
CA PRO A 71 -10.09 -5.18 3.86
C PRO A 71 -10.26 -6.25 2.78
N TYR A 72 -11.09 -7.25 3.07
CA TYR A 72 -11.30 -8.39 2.19
C TYR A 72 -12.69 -8.41 1.55
N ALA A 73 -12.75 -8.81 0.27
CA ALA A 73 -13.92 -9.41 -0.34
C ALA A 73 -13.57 -10.84 -0.79
N GLN A 74 -14.54 -11.74 -0.76
CA GLN A 74 -14.36 -13.14 -1.13
C GLN A 74 -14.62 -13.35 -2.62
N ILE A 75 -13.76 -14.13 -3.30
CA ILE A 75 -13.98 -14.58 -4.66
C ILE A 75 -14.71 -15.92 -4.65
N GLU A 76 -15.69 -16.10 -5.55
CA GLU A 76 -16.33 -17.37 -5.84
C GLU A 76 -15.80 -18.01 -7.12
N ASN A 77 -16.06 -19.30 -7.29
CA ASN A 77 -15.52 -20.09 -8.41
C ASN A 77 -16.00 -19.64 -9.79
N ASP A 78 -17.15 -18.97 -9.85
CA ASP A 78 -17.80 -18.48 -11.06
C ASP A 78 -17.55 -16.99 -11.35
N GLY A 79 -16.70 -16.34 -10.54
CA GLY A 79 -16.27 -14.98 -10.71
C GLY A 79 -17.00 -13.94 -9.87
N HIS A 80 -18.01 -14.32 -9.05
CA HIS A 80 -18.59 -13.37 -8.11
C HIS A 80 -17.60 -12.91 -7.06
N VAL A 81 -17.62 -11.59 -6.77
CA VAL A 81 -16.86 -10.96 -5.68
C VAL A 81 -17.84 -10.50 -4.62
N LEU A 82 -17.79 -11.14 -3.47
CA LEU A 82 -18.73 -10.92 -2.37
C LEU A 82 -18.07 -10.12 -1.26
N PHE A 83 -18.55 -8.92 -1.03
CA PHE A 83 -18.15 -8.08 0.10
C PHE A 83 -19.25 -8.06 1.16
N ARG A 84 -18.87 -8.39 2.38
CA ARG A 84 -19.78 -8.33 3.54
C ARG A 84 -19.38 -7.14 4.41
N SER A 85 -20.26 -6.13 4.46
CA SER A 85 -20.12 -5.05 5.43
C SER A 85 -20.31 -5.58 6.85
N ILE A 86 -19.28 -5.44 7.68
CA ILE A 86 -19.31 -5.81 9.10
C ILE A 86 -19.49 -4.53 9.92
N ASN A 87 -20.54 -4.46 10.76
CA ASN A 87 -20.82 -3.30 11.60
C ASN A 87 -20.73 -1.96 10.83
N SER A 88 -21.39 -1.85 9.68
CA SER A 88 -21.32 -0.66 8.82
C SER A 88 -19.88 -0.26 8.48
N ASN A 89 -19.01 -1.23 8.21
CA ASN A 89 -17.60 -1.08 7.88
C ASN A 89 -16.71 -0.49 9.00
N ARG A 90 -17.18 -0.49 10.26
CA ARG A 90 -16.38 0.02 11.37
C ARG A 90 -15.00 -0.62 11.51
N HIS A 91 -14.90 -1.91 11.22
CA HIS A 91 -13.64 -2.65 11.21
C HIS A 91 -12.60 -2.09 10.20
N ILE A 92 -13.05 -1.37 9.16
CA ILE A 92 -12.21 -0.65 8.22
C ILE A 92 -12.01 0.79 8.67
N ILE A 93 -13.09 1.48 9.01
CA ILE A 93 -13.12 2.92 9.32
C ILE A 93 -12.29 3.26 10.56
N VAL A 94 -12.48 2.50 11.64
CA VAL A 94 -11.85 2.79 12.94
C VAL A 94 -10.32 2.83 12.85
N PRO A 95 -9.63 1.86 12.24
CA PRO A 95 -8.17 1.92 12.14
C PRO A 95 -7.66 3.07 11.26
N LEU A 96 -8.44 3.48 10.23
CA LEU A 96 -8.09 4.65 9.40
C LEU A 96 -8.09 5.93 10.23
N ASP A 97 -9.17 6.17 10.99
CA ASP A 97 -9.31 7.35 11.85
C ASP A 97 -8.26 7.36 12.96
N TRP A 98 -8.04 6.24 13.63
CA TRP A 98 -7.03 6.13 14.69
C TRP A 98 -5.60 6.33 14.20
N ALA A 99 -5.25 5.87 13.00
CA ALA A 99 -3.95 6.14 12.41
C ALA A 99 -3.79 7.64 12.12
N ARG A 100 -4.80 8.28 11.53
CA ARG A 100 -4.79 9.71 11.23
C ARG A 100 -4.72 10.58 12.49
N GLU A 101 -5.45 10.25 13.56
CA GLU A 101 -5.36 10.94 14.86
C GLU A 101 -3.94 10.91 15.44
N ARG A 102 -3.15 9.90 15.09
CA ARG A 102 -1.75 9.76 15.46
C ARG A 102 -0.77 10.46 14.49
N GLY A 103 -1.29 11.12 13.46
CA GLY A 103 -0.49 11.77 12.42
C GLY A 103 0.24 10.76 11.52
N MET A 104 -0.28 9.54 11.39
CA MET A 104 0.21 8.52 10.45
C MET A 104 -0.60 8.59 9.16
N SER A 105 0.07 8.53 8.00
CA SER A 105 -0.63 8.32 6.74
C SER A 105 -1.13 6.88 6.62
N VAL A 106 -2.15 6.69 5.80
CA VAL A 106 -2.72 5.36 5.57
C VAL A 106 -2.67 5.01 4.10
N MET A 107 -2.32 3.76 3.80
CA MET A 107 -2.60 3.11 2.53
C MET A 107 -3.71 2.08 2.72
N LEU A 108 -4.77 2.18 1.95
CA LEU A 108 -5.83 1.17 1.91
C LEU A 108 -5.57 0.23 0.74
N ILE A 109 -5.43 -1.07 1.05
CA ILE A 109 -5.09 -2.12 0.06
C ILE A 109 -6.17 -3.20 0.10
N PRO A 110 -7.30 -3.05 -0.59
CA PRO A 110 -8.34 -4.08 -0.63
C PRO A 110 -7.82 -5.39 -1.23
N HIS A 111 -8.00 -6.50 -0.51
CA HIS A 111 -7.53 -7.82 -0.89
C HIS A 111 -8.70 -8.73 -1.28
N ILE A 112 -8.53 -9.51 -2.33
CA ILE A 112 -9.43 -10.64 -2.60
C ILE A 112 -9.03 -11.82 -1.70
N GLY A 113 -9.97 -12.25 -0.87
CA GLY A 113 -9.88 -13.50 -0.13
C GLY A 113 -10.29 -14.66 -1.03
N TYR A 114 -9.38 -15.60 -1.24
CA TYR A 114 -9.57 -16.76 -2.12
C TYR A 114 -9.91 -18.04 -1.37
N TRP A 115 -9.92 -17.97 -0.04
CA TRP A 115 -10.24 -19.11 0.83
C TRP A 115 -11.64 -19.65 0.54
N GLY A 116 -11.72 -20.97 0.35
CA GLY A 116 -12.96 -21.65 -0.02
C GLY A 116 -13.30 -21.62 -1.52
N SER A 117 -12.47 -20.98 -2.35
CA SER A 117 -12.57 -21.07 -3.81
C SER A 117 -11.62 -22.12 -4.39
N LYS A 118 -11.65 -22.31 -5.71
CA LYS A 118 -10.73 -23.19 -6.46
C LYS A 118 -9.31 -22.61 -6.61
N PHE A 119 -9.11 -21.35 -6.27
CA PHE A 119 -7.83 -20.66 -6.45
C PHE A 119 -6.94 -20.84 -5.22
N LEU A 120 -5.63 -21.04 -5.43
CA LEU A 120 -4.65 -21.20 -4.35
C LEU A 120 -4.10 -19.84 -3.90
N TRP A 121 -4.15 -18.82 -4.78
CA TRP A 121 -3.80 -17.42 -4.49
C TRP A 121 -4.38 -16.48 -5.56
N ARG A 122 -4.32 -15.18 -5.32
CA ARG A 122 -4.98 -14.17 -6.19
C ARG A 122 -4.43 -14.15 -7.62
N GLY A 123 -3.15 -14.44 -7.80
CA GLY A 123 -2.52 -14.48 -9.12
C GLY A 123 -3.05 -15.57 -10.02
N GLU A 124 -3.63 -16.62 -9.46
CA GLU A 124 -4.24 -17.73 -10.22
C GLU A 124 -5.69 -17.46 -10.61
N ILE A 125 -6.29 -16.37 -10.17
CA ILE A 125 -7.67 -16.03 -10.54
C ILE A 125 -7.75 -15.91 -12.05
N ASN A 126 -8.35 -16.92 -12.66
CA ASN A 126 -8.51 -17.07 -14.08
C ASN A 126 -9.82 -17.80 -14.40
N PHE A 127 -10.56 -17.31 -15.36
CA PHE A 127 -11.86 -17.83 -15.76
C PHE A 127 -11.82 -18.28 -17.21
N GLN A 128 -12.68 -19.25 -17.55
CA GLN A 128 -12.72 -19.83 -18.89
C GLN A 128 -13.70 -19.11 -19.82
N SER A 129 -14.71 -18.45 -19.26
CA SER A 129 -15.74 -17.79 -20.04
C SER A 129 -15.67 -16.26 -19.92
N ALA A 130 -16.17 -15.57 -20.96
CA ALA A 130 -16.31 -14.12 -20.94
C ALA A 130 -17.32 -13.64 -19.89
N GLU A 131 -18.32 -14.46 -19.59
CA GLU A 131 -19.36 -14.17 -18.59
C GLU A 131 -18.78 -14.15 -17.20
N GLU A 132 -17.92 -15.12 -16.82
CA GLU A 132 -17.23 -15.16 -15.53
C GLU A 132 -16.31 -13.94 -15.38
N TRP A 133 -15.53 -13.59 -16.41
CA TRP A 133 -14.71 -12.40 -16.41
C TRP A 133 -15.51 -11.10 -16.29
N ASN A 134 -16.66 -11.02 -16.97
CA ASN A 134 -17.54 -9.86 -16.86
C ASN A 134 -18.10 -9.71 -15.45
N ARG A 135 -18.51 -10.82 -14.83
CA ARG A 135 -18.99 -10.87 -13.45
C ARG A 135 -17.90 -10.38 -12.49
N PHE A 136 -16.71 -10.98 -12.58
CA PHE A 136 -15.57 -10.61 -11.77
C PHE A 136 -15.29 -9.10 -11.83
N PHE A 137 -15.11 -8.55 -13.01
CA PHE A 137 -14.75 -7.14 -13.15
C PHE A 137 -15.90 -6.20 -12.76
N THR A 138 -17.16 -6.62 -12.90
CA THR A 138 -18.31 -5.81 -12.46
C THR A 138 -18.40 -5.77 -10.94
N ASP A 139 -18.41 -6.92 -10.28
CA ASP A 139 -18.52 -7.00 -8.82
C ASP A 139 -17.27 -6.39 -8.16
N TYR A 140 -16.09 -6.62 -8.73
CA TYR A 140 -14.84 -6.04 -8.26
C TYR A 140 -14.84 -4.52 -8.35
N GLU A 141 -15.27 -3.94 -9.49
CA GLU A 141 -15.40 -2.48 -9.65
C GLU A 141 -16.34 -1.88 -8.62
N ASP A 142 -17.51 -2.50 -8.40
CA ASP A 142 -18.49 -2.02 -7.42
C ASP A 142 -17.91 -2.02 -6.01
N TRP A 143 -17.22 -3.08 -5.63
CA TRP A 143 -16.56 -3.17 -4.33
C TRP A 143 -15.42 -2.16 -4.17
N ILE A 144 -14.52 -2.06 -5.16
CA ILE A 144 -13.37 -1.14 -5.11
C ILE A 144 -13.82 0.32 -5.04
N VAL A 145 -14.88 0.68 -5.75
CA VAL A 145 -15.46 2.03 -5.66
C VAL A 145 -16.04 2.31 -4.26
N GLN A 146 -16.66 1.32 -3.61
CA GLN A 146 -17.10 1.47 -2.22
C GLN A 146 -15.90 1.68 -1.27
N MET A 147 -14.83 0.92 -1.43
CA MET A 147 -13.59 1.09 -0.64
C MET A 147 -12.93 2.46 -0.90
N ALA A 148 -12.96 2.92 -2.15
CA ALA A 148 -12.43 4.23 -2.52
C ALA A 148 -13.23 5.39 -1.90
N LYS A 149 -14.55 5.27 -1.77
CA LYS A 149 -15.37 6.25 -1.03
C LYS A 149 -15.00 6.30 0.45
N ILE A 150 -14.84 5.13 1.10
CA ILE A 150 -14.36 5.08 2.49
C ILE A 150 -12.97 5.74 2.58
N ALA A 151 -12.09 5.47 1.62
CA ALA A 151 -10.76 6.07 1.57
C ALA A 151 -10.80 7.60 1.49
N GLU A 152 -11.68 8.16 0.66
CA GLU A 152 -11.90 9.61 0.55
C GLU A 152 -12.43 10.21 1.85
N ASP A 153 -13.52 9.65 2.36
CA ASP A 153 -14.23 10.15 3.55
C ASP A 153 -13.33 10.14 4.80
N HIS A 154 -12.38 9.21 4.87
CA HIS A 154 -11.47 9.04 6.01
C HIS A 154 -10.03 9.50 5.75
N GLY A 155 -9.78 10.24 4.65
CA GLY A 155 -8.51 10.90 4.38
C GLY A 155 -7.34 9.92 4.18
N VAL A 156 -7.59 8.77 3.56
CA VAL A 156 -6.54 7.82 3.16
C VAL A 156 -5.62 8.49 2.14
N ALA A 157 -4.31 8.37 2.33
CA ALA A 157 -3.33 9.03 1.47
C ALA A 157 -3.09 8.28 0.16
N ILE A 158 -3.12 6.95 0.20
CA ILE A 158 -2.86 6.08 -0.95
C ILE A 158 -3.91 4.97 -0.99
N PHE A 159 -4.48 4.78 -2.16
CA PHE A 159 -5.43 3.69 -2.42
C PHE A 159 -4.86 2.72 -3.46
N CYS A 160 -4.82 1.44 -3.15
CA CYS A 160 -4.40 0.39 -4.06
C CYS A 160 -5.62 -0.17 -4.79
N VAL A 161 -5.68 0.01 -6.11
CA VAL A 161 -6.84 -0.38 -6.93
C VAL A 161 -6.90 -1.87 -7.23
N GLY A 162 -5.84 -2.62 -6.95
CA GLY A 162 -5.76 -4.06 -7.15
C GLY A 162 -4.40 -4.60 -6.74
N LEU A 163 -4.35 -5.88 -6.42
CA LEU A 163 -3.16 -6.53 -5.86
C LEU A 163 -3.05 -7.96 -6.37
N GLU A 164 -1.85 -8.34 -6.84
CA GLU A 164 -1.47 -9.72 -7.20
C GLU A 164 -2.27 -10.39 -8.33
N PHE A 165 -2.96 -9.67 -9.16
CA PHE A 165 -3.77 -10.26 -10.23
C PHE A 165 -2.96 -10.63 -11.48
N SER A 166 -2.01 -11.58 -11.38
CA SER A 166 -1.09 -11.92 -12.49
C SER A 166 -1.81 -12.31 -13.78
N TYR A 167 -2.89 -13.07 -13.72
CA TYR A 167 -3.69 -13.40 -14.91
C TYR A 167 -4.62 -12.27 -15.34
N ALA A 168 -5.19 -11.52 -14.40
CA ALA A 168 -6.17 -10.48 -14.71
C ALA A 168 -5.51 -9.15 -15.14
N GLN A 169 -4.25 -8.89 -14.81
CA GLN A 169 -3.54 -7.63 -15.14
C GLN A 169 -3.46 -7.35 -16.64
N LYS A 170 -3.56 -8.36 -17.51
CA LYS A 170 -3.58 -8.22 -18.96
C LYS A 170 -4.82 -7.51 -19.53
N TYR A 171 -5.89 -7.41 -18.75
CA TYR A 171 -7.14 -6.77 -19.19
C TYR A 171 -7.09 -5.24 -19.03
N ASP A 172 -6.20 -4.58 -19.75
CA ASP A 172 -5.89 -3.14 -19.66
C ASP A 172 -7.14 -2.25 -19.59
N GLN A 173 -8.07 -2.41 -20.54
CA GLN A 173 -9.27 -1.57 -20.62
C GLN A 173 -10.19 -1.74 -19.39
N ARG A 174 -10.24 -2.94 -18.80
CA ARG A 174 -11.02 -3.20 -17.58
C ARG A 174 -10.41 -2.47 -16.39
N TRP A 175 -9.09 -2.56 -16.23
CA TRP A 175 -8.38 -1.85 -15.17
C TRP A 175 -8.47 -0.34 -15.32
N ARG A 176 -8.31 0.19 -16.53
CA ARG A 176 -8.48 1.63 -16.79
C ARG A 176 -9.90 2.11 -16.47
N LYS A 177 -10.94 1.30 -16.75
CA LYS A 177 -12.31 1.60 -16.34
C LYS A 177 -12.45 1.68 -14.81
N ILE A 178 -11.91 0.70 -14.10
CA ILE A 178 -11.91 0.69 -12.63
C ILE A 178 -11.18 1.93 -12.07
N ILE A 179 -9.97 2.22 -12.57
CA ILE A 179 -9.20 3.40 -12.16
C ILE A 179 -10.00 4.69 -12.40
N ALA A 180 -10.63 4.82 -13.57
CA ALA A 180 -11.47 5.98 -13.87
C ALA A 180 -12.69 6.09 -12.96
N SER A 181 -13.30 4.97 -12.57
CA SER A 181 -14.41 4.95 -11.60
C SER A 181 -13.98 5.32 -10.20
N VAL A 182 -12.80 4.84 -9.76
CA VAL A 182 -12.19 5.23 -8.49
C VAL A 182 -11.86 6.73 -8.48
N ARG A 183 -11.27 7.28 -9.54
CA ARG A 183 -10.94 8.72 -9.66
C ARG A 183 -12.15 9.66 -9.56
N LYS A 184 -13.36 9.17 -9.82
CA LYS A 184 -14.60 9.98 -9.66
C LYS A 184 -14.96 10.21 -8.18
N VAL A 185 -14.48 9.37 -7.28
CA VAL A 185 -14.87 9.34 -5.87
C VAL A 185 -13.70 9.47 -4.90
N TYR A 186 -12.46 9.37 -5.38
CA TYR A 186 -11.26 9.44 -4.58
C TYR A 186 -10.19 10.31 -5.25
N HIS A 187 -9.67 11.31 -4.52
CA HIS A 187 -8.75 12.33 -5.05
C HIS A 187 -7.31 12.16 -4.55
N GLY A 188 -7.07 11.21 -3.65
CA GLY A 188 -5.72 10.86 -3.19
C GLY A 188 -4.90 10.11 -4.23
N LYS A 189 -3.76 9.59 -3.80
CA LYS A 189 -2.80 8.88 -4.68
C LYS A 189 -3.26 7.45 -4.96
N LEU A 190 -3.09 7.01 -6.20
CA LEU A 190 -3.41 5.64 -6.62
C LEU A 190 -2.17 4.83 -6.93
N THR A 191 -2.23 3.55 -6.60
CA THR A 191 -1.28 2.52 -7.02
C THR A 191 -1.99 1.22 -7.35
N TYR A 192 -1.25 0.27 -7.90
CA TYR A 192 -1.62 -1.14 -8.08
C TYR A 192 -0.44 -1.99 -7.59
N GLY A 193 -0.71 -3.11 -6.95
CA GLY A 193 0.33 -4.02 -6.45
C GLY A 193 0.63 -5.13 -7.48
N GLY A 194 1.61 -4.91 -8.35
CA GLY A 194 2.11 -5.95 -9.24
C GLY A 194 3.11 -6.87 -8.54
N ASN A 195 3.14 -8.16 -8.91
CA ASN A 195 4.12 -9.10 -8.37
C ASN A 195 5.54 -8.77 -8.87
N TRP A 196 6.54 -9.07 -8.07
CA TRP A 196 7.96 -8.83 -8.35
C TRP A 196 8.43 -9.41 -9.69
N ASP A 197 7.80 -10.46 -10.18
CA ASP A 197 8.14 -11.17 -11.43
C ASP A 197 7.31 -10.74 -12.64
N SER A 198 6.21 -10.01 -12.44
CA SER A 198 5.26 -9.67 -13.50
C SER A 198 4.77 -8.21 -13.50
N PHE A 199 5.20 -7.35 -12.57
CA PHE A 199 4.79 -5.93 -12.54
C PHE A 199 5.13 -5.17 -13.83
N GLN A 200 6.15 -5.62 -14.55
CA GLN A 200 6.57 -5.01 -15.83
C GLN A 200 5.57 -5.25 -16.97
N GLU A 201 4.69 -6.25 -16.84
CA GLU A 201 3.64 -6.58 -17.80
C GLU A 201 2.39 -5.71 -17.63
N VAL A 202 2.27 -4.99 -16.52
CA VAL A 202 1.16 -4.06 -16.28
C VAL A 202 1.26 -2.87 -17.23
N THR A 203 0.21 -2.63 -18.01
CA THR A 203 0.20 -1.62 -19.09
C THR A 203 -0.46 -0.30 -18.70
N PHE A 204 -1.08 -0.22 -17.53
CA PHE A 204 -1.85 0.95 -17.06
C PHE A 204 -1.14 1.78 -15.97
N TRP A 205 0.19 1.67 -15.84
CA TRP A 205 0.97 2.48 -14.89
C TRP A 205 0.82 3.99 -15.12
N ASP A 206 0.59 4.42 -16.37
CA ASP A 206 0.37 5.82 -16.72
C ASP A 206 -0.87 6.43 -16.04
N ALA A 207 -1.90 5.61 -15.74
CA ALA A 207 -3.14 6.03 -15.07
C ALA A 207 -3.00 6.13 -13.52
N LEU A 208 -1.88 5.69 -12.97
CA LEU A 208 -1.60 5.62 -11.53
C LEU A 208 -0.55 6.66 -11.13
N ASP A 209 -0.47 6.98 -9.83
CA ASP A 209 0.51 7.93 -9.30
C ASP A 209 1.86 7.26 -8.98
N TYR A 210 1.83 6.03 -8.49
CA TYR A 210 2.99 5.24 -8.14
C TYR A 210 2.99 3.90 -8.86
N ILE A 211 4.19 3.34 -9.06
CA ILE A 211 4.37 1.94 -9.46
C ILE A 211 4.46 1.12 -8.19
N GLY A 212 3.42 0.35 -7.89
CA GLY A 212 3.36 -0.51 -6.71
C GLY A 212 3.90 -1.90 -7.02
N VAL A 213 4.74 -2.44 -6.16
CA VAL A 213 5.27 -3.78 -6.32
C VAL A 213 5.26 -4.55 -5.00
N LEU A 214 4.90 -5.84 -5.07
CA LEU A 214 5.16 -6.79 -3.99
C LEU A 214 6.62 -7.21 -4.11
N ALA A 215 7.47 -6.68 -3.22
CA ALA A 215 8.92 -6.69 -3.37
C ALA A 215 9.56 -7.98 -2.83
N TYR A 216 8.99 -9.12 -3.13
CA TYR A 216 9.53 -10.44 -2.78
C TYR A 216 10.59 -10.91 -3.79
N PHE A 217 11.52 -10.02 -4.16
CA PHE A 217 12.57 -10.34 -5.13
C PHE A 217 13.53 -11.40 -4.61
N PRO A 218 13.81 -12.47 -5.38
CA PRO A 218 14.93 -13.35 -5.06
C PRO A 218 16.24 -12.56 -5.16
N LEU A 219 16.99 -12.58 -4.06
CA LEU A 219 18.22 -11.79 -3.94
C LEU A 219 19.47 -12.63 -4.27
N THR A 220 19.60 -13.78 -3.62
CA THR A 220 20.75 -14.68 -3.83
C THR A 220 20.38 -16.11 -3.45
N LYS A 221 21.02 -17.07 -4.13
CA LYS A 221 20.93 -18.50 -3.81
C LYS A 221 22.06 -18.98 -2.89
N THR A 222 22.96 -18.08 -2.50
CA THR A 222 24.06 -18.40 -1.58
C THR A 222 23.49 -18.83 -0.23
N PRO A 223 23.85 -20.00 0.30
CA PRO A 223 23.50 -20.37 1.66
C PRO A 223 24.07 -19.36 2.66
N ASN A 224 23.30 -18.96 3.66
CA ASN A 224 23.68 -17.99 4.69
C ASN A 224 24.39 -16.74 4.14
N PRO A 225 23.75 -15.96 3.25
CA PRO A 225 24.39 -14.87 2.55
C PRO A 225 24.78 -13.74 3.50
N SER A 226 25.92 -13.10 3.22
CA SER A 226 26.35 -11.92 3.97
C SER A 226 25.47 -10.70 3.68
N ALA A 227 25.48 -9.71 4.58
CA ALA A 227 24.80 -8.44 4.35
C ALA A 227 25.29 -7.72 3.07
N ALA A 228 26.57 -7.87 2.73
CA ALA A 228 27.14 -7.29 1.52
C ALA A 228 26.59 -7.94 0.24
N GLU A 229 26.43 -9.26 0.20
CA GLU A 229 25.81 -9.97 -0.92
C GLU A 229 24.34 -9.57 -1.10
N ILE A 230 23.58 -9.49 0.01
CA ILE A 230 22.19 -9.05 -0.01
C ILE A 230 22.09 -7.59 -0.51
N ALA A 231 22.97 -6.71 -0.02
CA ALA A 231 23.00 -5.31 -0.44
C ALA A 231 23.32 -5.16 -1.92
N ALA A 232 24.33 -5.87 -2.42
CA ALA A 232 24.68 -5.85 -3.85
C ALA A 232 23.52 -6.36 -4.75
N ALA A 233 22.78 -7.38 -4.29
CA ALA A 233 21.59 -7.84 -4.99
C ALA A 233 20.49 -6.78 -5.02
N TRP A 234 20.22 -6.10 -3.91
CA TRP A 234 19.27 -5.00 -3.84
C TRP A 234 19.70 -3.78 -4.69
N ASP A 235 21.00 -3.41 -4.69
CA ASP A 235 21.49 -2.32 -5.53
C ASP A 235 21.22 -2.61 -7.03
N LYS A 236 21.40 -3.86 -7.45
CA LYS A 236 21.04 -4.30 -8.81
C LYS A 236 19.54 -4.17 -9.07
N ARG A 237 18.67 -4.63 -8.15
CA ARG A 237 17.21 -4.50 -8.26
C ARG A 237 16.77 -3.05 -8.32
N CYS A 238 17.29 -2.21 -7.42
CA CYS A 238 16.96 -0.79 -7.42
C CYS A 238 17.41 -0.07 -8.72
N ALA A 239 18.52 -0.47 -9.32
CA ALA A 239 18.93 0.03 -10.63
C ALA A 239 17.96 -0.40 -11.76
N GLU A 240 17.44 -1.63 -11.71
CA GLU A 240 16.39 -2.11 -12.63
C GLU A 240 15.08 -1.32 -12.45
N LEU A 241 14.63 -1.12 -11.20
CA LEU A 241 13.46 -0.30 -10.88
C LEU A 241 13.63 1.15 -11.34
N ALA A 242 14.79 1.76 -11.11
CA ALA A 242 15.07 3.13 -11.57
C ALA A 242 15.03 3.26 -13.10
N ARG A 243 15.48 2.24 -13.83
CA ARG A 243 15.37 2.20 -15.30
C ARG A 243 13.90 2.11 -15.72
N PHE A 244 13.12 1.21 -15.11
CA PHE A 244 11.70 1.05 -15.39
C PHE A 244 10.91 2.31 -15.05
N SER A 245 11.21 2.97 -13.93
CA SER A 245 10.64 4.27 -13.54
C SER A 245 10.81 5.30 -14.65
N ARG A 246 12.02 5.47 -15.17
CA ARG A 246 12.28 6.43 -16.29
C ARG A 246 11.48 6.11 -17.54
N GLN A 247 11.25 4.83 -17.86
CA GLN A 247 10.44 4.39 -19.00
C GLN A 247 8.94 4.67 -18.77
N ASN A 248 8.52 4.84 -17.51
CA ASN A 248 7.15 5.12 -17.11
C ASN A 248 6.97 6.53 -16.51
N GLY A 249 7.59 7.54 -17.17
CA GLY A 249 7.40 8.94 -16.81
C GLY A 249 8.07 9.38 -15.51
N GLY A 250 9.06 8.63 -15.01
CA GLY A 250 9.78 8.96 -13.78
C GLY A 250 9.00 8.65 -12.50
N LYS A 251 7.90 7.89 -12.58
CA LYS A 251 7.09 7.52 -11.42
C LYS A 251 7.92 6.74 -10.39
N GLN A 252 7.81 7.13 -9.14
CA GLN A 252 8.47 6.43 -8.04
C GLN A 252 7.75 5.10 -7.72
N PHE A 253 8.53 4.20 -7.12
CA PHE A 253 8.01 2.93 -6.62
C PHE A 253 7.54 3.03 -5.18
N ILE A 254 6.47 2.30 -4.88
CA ILE A 254 6.10 1.90 -3.52
C ILE A 254 6.20 0.38 -3.44
N PHE A 255 6.96 -0.12 -2.48
CA PHE A 255 6.85 -1.51 -2.09
C PHE A 255 5.56 -1.67 -1.28
N VAL A 256 4.46 -2.05 -1.97
CA VAL A 256 3.16 -2.23 -1.33
C VAL A 256 3.17 -3.38 -0.35
N GLU A 257 4.08 -4.34 -0.56
CA GLU A 257 4.48 -5.35 0.39
C GLU A 257 5.98 -5.63 0.26
N ILE A 258 6.64 -5.82 1.39
CA ILE A 258 7.98 -6.38 1.50
C ILE A 258 8.05 -7.19 2.79
N GLY A 259 8.63 -8.37 2.74
CA GLY A 259 8.75 -9.23 3.91
C GLY A 259 9.71 -10.37 3.70
N TYR A 260 10.12 -10.94 4.82
CA TYR A 260 10.99 -12.13 4.86
C TYR A 260 10.52 -13.05 5.98
N ASN A 261 10.32 -14.32 5.68
CA ASN A 261 10.09 -15.33 6.70
C ASN A 261 11.35 -15.59 7.53
N GLU A 262 11.17 -16.10 8.72
CA GLU A 262 12.25 -16.72 9.49
C GLU A 262 12.60 -18.07 8.86
N SER A 263 13.44 -18.02 7.81
CA SER A 263 13.78 -19.14 6.96
C SER A 263 15.23 -19.08 6.49
N ALA A 264 15.88 -20.22 6.44
CA ALA A 264 17.20 -20.35 5.80
C ALA A 264 17.18 -19.94 4.31
N HIS A 265 16.01 -19.88 3.69
CA HIS A 265 15.79 -19.49 2.30
C HIS A 265 15.27 -18.05 2.12
N ALA A 266 15.18 -17.26 3.19
CA ALA A 266 14.57 -15.93 3.15
C ALA A 266 15.13 -15.00 2.06
N ALA A 267 16.42 -15.09 1.76
CA ALA A 267 17.05 -14.29 0.68
C ALA A 267 16.86 -14.88 -0.72
N ALA A 268 16.61 -16.19 -0.84
CA ALA A 268 16.45 -16.88 -2.12
C ALA A 268 14.98 -16.94 -2.57
N GLU A 269 14.09 -17.16 -1.62
CA GLU A 269 12.66 -17.39 -1.83
C GLU A 269 11.84 -16.56 -0.83
N PRO A 270 11.93 -15.20 -0.88
CA PRO A 270 11.27 -14.35 0.11
C PRO A 270 9.72 -14.51 0.13
N TRP A 271 9.11 -14.98 -0.96
CA TRP A 271 7.67 -15.33 -1.02
C TRP A 271 7.32 -16.68 -0.39
N GLY A 272 8.34 -17.49 0.00
CA GLY A 272 8.14 -18.86 0.48
C GLY A 272 7.46 -18.90 1.86
N PHE A 273 6.62 -19.91 2.08
CA PHE A 273 5.92 -20.13 3.35
C PHE A 273 6.69 -21.04 4.31
N LYS A 274 7.79 -21.65 3.87
CA LYS A 274 8.60 -22.51 4.74
C LYS A 274 9.41 -21.66 5.72
N THR A 275 9.32 -22.02 7.00
CA THR A 275 10.07 -21.42 8.10
C THR A 275 11.16 -22.34 8.60
N GLY A 276 12.09 -21.79 9.40
CA GLY A 276 13.16 -22.53 10.05
C GLY A 276 14.36 -22.86 9.15
N GLY A 277 15.20 -23.77 9.61
CA GLY A 277 16.47 -24.10 9.00
C GLY A 277 17.66 -23.40 9.67
N GLU A 278 18.86 -23.76 9.24
CA GLU A 278 20.11 -23.23 9.81
C GLU A 278 20.23 -21.73 9.59
N ASN A 279 20.53 -20.96 10.63
CA ASN A 279 20.67 -19.49 10.63
C ASN A 279 19.40 -18.73 10.14
N ALA A 280 18.21 -19.32 10.25
CA ALA A 280 16.98 -18.74 9.73
C ALA A 280 16.69 -17.33 10.26
N ALA A 281 16.78 -17.15 11.59
CA ALA A 281 16.56 -15.87 12.25
C ALA A 281 17.59 -14.81 11.85
N GLU A 282 18.86 -15.17 11.78
CA GLU A 282 19.95 -14.28 11.38
C GLU A 282 19.82 -13.87 9.90
N ILE A 283 19.42 -14.78 9.02
CA ILE A 283 19.23 -14.49 7.60
C ILE A 283 18.03 -13.54 7.44
N GLN A 284 16.90 -13.81 8.12
CA GLN A 284 15.74 -12.92 8.11
C GLN A 284 16.12 -11.52 8.57
N GLN A 285 16.78 -11.40 9.75
CA GLN A 285 17.18 -10.10 10.31
C GLN A 285 18.13 -9.35 9.37
N ARG A 286 19.06 -10.04 8.74
CA ARG A 286 20.00 -9.47 7.79
C ARG A 286 19.31 -8.96 6.53
N CYS A 287 18.35 -9.72 5.98
CA CYS A 287 17.52 -9.28 4.86
C CYS A 287 16.70 -8.02 5.22
N ILE A 288 16.07 -8.00 6.40
CA ILE A 288 15.31 -6.87 6.89
C ILE A 288 16.21 -5.64 7.09
N GLU A 289 17.35 -5.78 7.74
CA GLU A 289 18.27 -4.65 8.01
C GLU A 289 18.78 -4.01 6.72
N VAL A 290 19.19 -4.82 5.75
CA VAL A 290 19.62 -4.32 4.44
C VAL A 290 18.48 -3.60 3.73
N ALA A 291 17.29 -4.19 3.70
CA ALA A 291 16.13 -3.57 3.03
C ALA A 291 15.70 -2.26 3.70
N LEU A 292 15.75 -2.15 5.04
CA LEU A 292 15.48 -0.90 5.76
C LEU A 292 16.48 0.23 5.41
N SER A 293 17.68 -0.11 4.93
CA SER A 293 18.70 0.87 4.52
C SER A 293 18.53 1.41 3.09
N LEU A 294 17.67 0.80 2.25
CA LEU A 294 17.52 1.15 0.83
C LEU A 294 17.09 2.60 0.58
N PRO A 295 16.16 3.19 1.35
CA PRO A 295 15.69 4.55 1.08
C PRO A 295 16.78 5.62 1.13
N ALA A 296 17.80 5.41 1.97
CA ALA A 296 18.93 6.34 2.07
C ALA A 296 19.82 6.36 0.81
N LYS A 297 19.73 5.33 -0.04
CA LYS A 297 20.58 5.15 -1.24
C LYS A 297 19.80 5.27 -2.55
N HIS A 298 18.50 5.02 -2.53
CA HIS A 298 17.70 4.83 -3.74
C HIS A 298 16.45 5.72 -3.75
N SER A 299 16.56 6.91 -4.33
CA SER A 299 15.48 7.90 -4.45
C SER A 299 14.30 7.47 -5.33
N VAL A 300 14.44 6.35 -6.04
CA VAL A 300 13.35 5.76 -6.82
C VAL A 300 12.22 5.21 -5.94
N LEU A 301 12.50 4.99 -4.65
CA LEU A 301 11.53 4.49 -3.67
C LEU A 301 10.86 5.66 -2.96
N ALA A 302 9.54 5.75 -3.03
CA ALA A 302 8.72 6.68 -2.26
C ALA A 302 8.25 6.11 -0.92
N GLY A 303 8.22 4.80 -0.79
CA GLY A 303 7.79 4.14 0.43
C GLY A 303 7.93 2.62 0.38
N MET A 304 7.81 2.01 1.55
CA MET A 304 7.72 0.55 1.70
C MET A 304 6.76 0.21 2.83
N TYR A 305 6.01 -0.86 2.64
CA TYR A 305 5.09 -1.38 3.65
C TYR A 305 5.51 -2.81 4.00
N TRP A 306 5.95 -2.96 5.24
CA TRP A 306 6.46 -4.22 5.76
C TRP A 306 5.32 -5.20 6.04
N TRP A 307 5.36 -6.35 5.49
CA TRP A 307 4.47 -7.48 5.70
C TRP A 307 5.08 -8.39 6.76
N LYS A 308 4.50 -8.59 7.98
CA LYS A 308 3.27 -7.98 8.49
C LYS A 308 3.29 -7.84 10.03
N TRP A 309 2.38 -7.07 10.56
CA TRP A 309 2.16 -6.88 11.99
C TRP A 309 0.73 -7.27 12.36
N PHE A 310 0.48 -7.70 13.62
CA PHE A 310 -0.85 -8.04 14.11
C PHE A 310 -1.24 -7.19 15.32
N PRO A 311 -2.51 -6.74 15.46
CA PRO A 311 -3.00 -6.09 16.67
C PRO A 311 -2.89 -7.03 17.89
N GLU A 312 -3.27 -8.28 17.71
CA GLU A 312 -3.07 -9.36 18.66
C GLU A 312 -2.14 -10.40 18.03
N LEU A 313 -1.25 -10.97 18.82
CA LEU A 313 -0.41 -12.04 18.32
C LEU A 313 -1.27 -13.24 17.94
N PRO A 314 -1.03 -13.85 16.79
CA PRO A 314 -1.70 -15.07 16.39
C PRO A 314 -1.55 -16.14 17.47
N HIS A 315 -2.58 -16.93 17.69
CA HIS A 315 -2.55 -18.12 18.53
C HIS A 315 -1.69 -19.22 17.92
N ASP A 316 -1.49 -19.17 16.60
CA ASP A 316 -0.67 -20.08 15.84
C ASP A 316 0.76 -19.56 15.76
N GLU A 317 1.74 -20.32 16.28
CA GLU A 317 3.16 -19.97 16.20
C GLU A 317 3.70 -20.06 14.75
N GLU A 318 2.97 -20.73 13.84
CA GLU A 318 3.35 -20.89 12.44
C GLU A 318 3.05 -19.66 11.56
N GLU A 319 2.53 -18.55 12.13
CA GLU A 319 2.27 -17.35 11.34
C GLU A 319 3.54 -16.76 10.75
N ASN A 320 3.55 -16.77 9.42
CA ASN A 320 4.66 -16.32 8.60
C ASN A 320 4.80 -14.79 8.58
N TYR A 321 6.00 -14.31 8.31
CA TYR A 321 6.31 -12.87 8.12
C TYR A 321 6.08 -11.98 9.34
N ARG A 322 5.97 -12.53 10.54
CA ARG A 322 5.74 -11.76 11.76
C ARG A 322 6.95 -10.90 12.10
N LEU A 323 6.71 -9.58 12.28
CA LEU A 323 7.75 -8.60 12.57
C LEU A 323 7.93 -8.31 14.07
N GLN A 324 7.06 -8.82 14.94
CA GLN A 324 6.92 -8.43 16.34
C GLN A 324 7.93 -9.10 17.27
N THR A 325 9.13 -9.43 16.80
CA THR A 325 10.21 -9.91 17.65
C THR A 325 11.04 -8.74 18.21
N PRO A 326 11.65 -8.86 19.39
CA PRO A 326 12.51 -7.81 19.95
C PRO A 326 13.64 -7.38 19.00
N ALA A 327 14.25 -8.35 18.32
CA ALA A 327 15.33 -8.10 17.37
C ALA A 327 14.88 -7.25 16.17
N ILE A 328 13.75 -7.61 15.53
CA ILE A 328 13.22 -6.87 14.38
C ILE A 328 12.73 -5.49 14.81
N LYS A 329 12.05 -5.36 15.96
CA LYS A 329 11.67 -4.05 16.51
C LYS A 329 12.88 -3.13 16.71
N ALA A 330 13.99 -3.65 17.20
CA ALA A 330 15.23 -2.89 17.36
C ALA A 330 15.81 -2.43 15.99
N LEU A 331 15.78 -3.29 14.98
CA LEU A 331 16.21 -2.93 13.62
C LEU A 331 15.32 -1.82 13.02
N ILE A 332 14.01 -1.95 13.13
CA ILE A 332 13.07 -0.92 12.65
C ILE A 332 13.34 0.41 13.35
N ALA A 333 13.44 0.42 14.68
CA ALA A 333 13.71 1.64 15.43
C ALA A 333 15.07 2.27 15.10
N LYS A 334 16.11 1.47 14.85
CA LYS A 334 17.44 1.93 14.41
C LYS A 334 17.41 2.71 13.10
N HIS A 335 16.58 2.29 12.14
CA HIS A 335 16.53 2.87 10.79
C HIS A 335 15.46 3.95 10.64
N TRP A 336 14.44 3.96 11.48
CA TRP A 336 13.27 4.82 11.28
C TRP A 336 13.16 5.98 12.26
N ARG A 337 13.83 5.93 13.41
CA ARG A 337 13.98 7.05 14.32
C ARG A 337 15.14 7.95 13.90
#